data_1a1328d729228e4c472dad310676ad64
#
_entry.id   1a1328d729228e4c472dad310676ad64
#
_cell.length_a   1.000
_cell.length_b   1.000
_cell.length_c   1.000
_cell.angle_alpha   90.00
_cell.angle_beta   90.00
_cell.angle_gamma   90.00
#
_symmetry.space_group_name_H-M   'P 1'
#
loop_
_entity.id
_entity.type
_entity.pdbx_description
1 polymer ?
#
loop_
_entity_poly.entity_id
_entity_poly.type
_entity_poly.pdbx_seq_one_letter_code
_entity_poly.pdbx_strand_id
1 'polypeptide(L)'
;MILVVRREGDKLTRYVHLGTGNYHAGNARMYTDYGLLSANPQLSEDVHKIFQELTGMGKAAKLQKLLHAPFTLHTQLIAYINEEIEFAKAGKGGHIIVKVNALTERHLIDALYKASHAGVKVELIIRSTCCLRPQVKGLSENITVRSIVGRFLEHTRVFYFANGGESRVYCSSADWMDRNLFSRVEVCFPIDNGHLRRRIIQQGLQNYLDDNQQAW
;
A
#
# COMPACT_ATOMS: atom_id res chain seq x y z
N MET A 1 7.02 -8.56 -8.78
CA MET A 1 7.91 -9.32 -7.87
C MET A 1 8.85 -10.24 -8.64
N ILE A 2 10.03 -10.51 -8.08
CA ILE A 2 11.03 -11.48 -8.60
C ILE A 2 11.40 -12.41 -7.46
N LEU A 3 11.62 -13.68 -7.77
CA LEU A 3 12.17 -14.69 -6.86
C LEU A 3 13.45 -15.27 -7.47
N VAL A 4 14.52 -15.25 -6.70
CA VAL A 4 15.78 -15.93 -7.04
C VAL A 4 16.06 -16.99 -5.98
N VAL A 5 16.31 -18.23 -6.43
CA VAL A 5 16.68 -19.34 -5.55
C VAL A 5 18.12 -19.72 -5.87
N ARG A 6 19.00 -19.65 -4.88
CA ARG A 6 20.42 -19.99 -5.02
C ARG A 6 20.82 -21.08 -4.05
N ARG A 7 21.74 -21.95 -4.49
CA ARG A 7 22.44 -22.85 -3.57
C ARG A 7 23.62 -22.09 -2.95
N GLU A 8 23.65 -22.05 -1.64
CA GLU A 8 24.72 -21.43 -0.84
C GLU A 8 25.22 -22.45 0.18
N GLY A 9 26.35 -23.09 -0.15
CA GLY A 9 26.78 -24.30 0.55
C GLY A 9 25.74 -25.40 0.37
N ASP A 10 25.28 -25.97 1.49
CA ASP A 10 24.29 -27.05 1.52
C ASP A 10 22.85 -26.58 1.59
N LYS A 11 22.61 -25.26 1.56
CA LYS A 11 21.28 -24.67 1.72
C LYS A 11 20.80 -24.01 0.43
N LEU A 12 19.48 -24.03 0.23
CA LEU A 12 18.81 -23.18 -0.77
C LEU A 12 18.36 -21.90 -0.09
N THR A 13 18.91 -20.77 -0.56
CA THR A 13 18.55 -19.44 -0.10
C THR A 13 17.67 -18.76 -1.13
N ARG A 14 16.58 -18.14 -0.66
CA ARG A 14 15.65 -17.38 -1.52
C ARG A 14 15.85 -15.89 -1.32
N TYR A 15 15.95 -15.17 -2.43
CA TYR A 15 16.02 -13.72 -2.50
C TYR A 15 14.81 -13.21 -3.26
N VAL A 16 14.24 -12.11 -2.82
CA VAL A 16 13.07 -11.52 -3.46
C VAL A 16 13.31 -10.05 -3.78
N HIS A 17 12.73 -9.60 -4.88
CA HIS A 17 12.48 -8.19 -5.15
C HIS A 17 10.97 -7.98 -5.19
N LEU A 18 10.49 -7.04 -4.36
CA LEU A 18 9.12 -6.58 -4.30
C LEU A 18 9.10 -5.11 -4.71
N GLY A 19 8.22 -4.72 -5.61
CA GLY A 19 8.21 -3.37 -6.13
C GLY A 19 6.81 -2.81 -6.30
N THR A 20 6.71 -1.47 -6.21
CA THR A 20 5.48 -0.73 -6.52
C THR A 20 5.27 -0.56 -8.02
N GLY A 21 6.32 -0.69 -8.81
CA GLY A 21 6.34 -0.39 -10.23
C GLY A 21 6.46 -1.58 -11.15
N ASN A 22 6.48 -1.27 -12.44
CA ASN A 22 6.60 -2.25 -13.51
C ASN A 22 8.07 -2.56 -13.82
N TYR A 23 8.38 -3.81 -14.15
CA TYR A 23 9.69 -4.21 -14.66
C TYR A 23 9.84 -3.83 -16.14
N HIS A 24 9.94 -2.53 -16.40
CA HIS A 24 10.03 -1.96 -17.75
C HIS A 24 11.06 -0.83 -17.78
N ALA A 25 12.15 -1.00 -18.55
CA ALA A 25 13.29 -0.08 -18.55
C ALA A 25 12.92 1.37 -18.95
N GLY A 26 11.97 1.56 -19.86
CA GLY A 26 11.50 2.88 -20.27
C GLY A 26 10.74 3.58 -19.13
N ASN A 27 9.83 2.88 -18.46
CA ASN A 27 9.06 3.44 -17.36
C ASN A 27 9.94 3.78 -16.16
N ALA A 28 10.95 2.95 -15.88
CA ALA A 28 11.85 3.15 -14.75
C ALA A 28 12.66 4.47 -14.82
N ARG A 29 12.77 5.09 -15.99
CA ARG A 29 13.44 6.38 -16.17
C ARG A 29 12.55 7.57 -15.84
N MET A 30 11.23 7.38 -15.85
CA MET A 30 10.25 8.47 -15.74
C MET A 30 9.31 8.32 -14.55
N TYR A 31 9.20 7.12 -13.98
CA TYR A 31 8.29 6.82 -12.87
C TYR A 31 9.03 6.82 -11.55
N THR A 32 8.38 7.35 -10.51
CA THR A 32 8.86 7.16 -9.14
C THR A 32 8.34 5.84 -8.61
N ASP A 33 9.22 4.95 -8.19
CA ASP A 33 8.84 3.66 -7.61
C ASP A 33 9.76 3.26 -6.45
N TYR A 34 9.27 2.36 -5.61
CA TYR A 34 10.07 1.69 -4.58
C TYR A 34 10.32 0.24 -4.95
N GLY A 35 11.54 -0.23 -4.66
CA GLY A 35 11.93 -1.63 -4.74
C GLY A 35 12.54 -2.09 -3.43
N LEU A 36 12.05 -3.20 -2.89
CA LEU A 36 12.59 -3.87 -1.70
C LEU A 36 13.32 -5.14 -2.11
N LEU A 37 14.64 -5.19 -1.90
CA LEU A 37 15.43 -6.42 -1.99
C LEU A 37 15.50 -7.05 -0.60
N SER A 38 15.18 -8.33 -0.48
CA SER A 38 15.14 -9.02 0.80
C SER A 38 15.51 -10.50 0.69
N ALA A 39 16.19 -11.00 1.73
CA ALA A 39 16.38 -12.42 1.98
C ALA A 39 15.57 -12.90 3.21
N ASN A 40 14.61 -12.10 3.69
CA ASN A 40 13.77 -12.47 4.82
C ASN A 40 13.01 -13.76 4.51
N PRO A 41 13.11 -14.81 5.35
CA PRO A 41 12.52 -16.12 5.07
C PRO A 41 11.00 -16.07 4.91
N GLN A 42 10.29 -15.25 5.71
CA GLN A 42 8.83 -15.15 5.65
C GLN A 42 8.37 -14.47 4.34
N LEU A 43 9.02 -13.35 3.93
CA LEU A 43 8.72 -12.69 2.67
C LEU A 43 9.04 -13.59 1.46
N SER A 44 10.20 -14.27 1.49
CA SER A 44 10.62 -15.12 0.37
C SER A 44 9.78 -16.39 0.25
N GLU A 45 9.31 -16.93 1.37
CA GLU A 45 8.35 -18.04 1.37
C GLU A 45 6.99 -17.62 0.82
N ASP A 46 6.49 -16.45 1.20
CA ASP A 46 5.22 -15.94 0.69
C ASP A 46 5.29 -15.71 -0.84
N VAL A 47 6.37 -15.09 -1.34
CA VAL A 47 6.58 -14.94 -2.79
C VAL A 47 6.63 -16.30 -3.48
N HIS A 48 7.32 -17.28 -2.90
CA HIS A 48 7.38 -18.64 -3.45
C HIS A 48 5.99 -19.27 -3.57
N LYS A 49 5.17 -19.14 -2.53
CA LYS A 49 3.77 -19.64 -2.54
C LYS A 49 2.93 -18.96 -3.61
N ILE A 50 3.06 -17.63 -3.78
CA ILE A 50 2.34 -16.91 -4.85
C ILE A 50 2.77 -17.45 -6.23
N PHE A 51 4.08 -17.69 -6.47
CA PHE A 51 4.53 -18.29 -7.73
C PHE A 51 4.00 -19.71 -7.93
N GLN A 52 3.95 -20.54 -6.88
CA GLN A 52 3.33 -21.88 -6.97
C GLN A 52 1.85 -21.81 -7.33
N GLU A 53 1.11 -20.88 -6.74
CA GLU A 53 -0.30 -20.66 -7.08
C GLU A 53 -0.48 -20.23 -8.54
N LEU A 54 0.31 -19.27 -9.02
CA LEU A 54 0.27 -18.77 -10.38
C LEU A 54 0.65 -19.82 -11.44
N THR A 55 1.47 -20.79 -11.09
CA THR A 55 1.89 -21.88 -11.99
C THR A 55 1.02 -23.13 -11.86
N GLY A 56 -0.04 -23.07 -11.06
CA GLY A 56 -0.96 -24.19 -10.86
C GLY A 56 -0.37 -25.33 -10.02
N MET A 57 0.80 -25.15 -9.40
CA MET A 57 1.48 -26.16 -8.57
C MET A 57 1.08 -26.13 -7.10
N GLY A 58 0.18 -25.22 -6.69
CA GLY A 58 -0.25 -25.08 -5.31
C GLY A 58 -1.69 -24.58 -5.20
N LYS A 59 -2.32 -24.86 -4.04
CA LYS A 59 -3.57 -24.22 -3.64
C LYS A 59 -3.25 -22.87 -3.02
N ALA A 60 -4.22 -21.92 -3.04
CA ALA A 60 -4.12 -20.65 -2.35
C ALA A 60 -3.65 -20.87 -0.91
N ALA A 61 -2.41 -20.48 -0.61
CA ALA A 61 -1.78 -20.72 0.67
C ALA A 61 -1.91 -19.50 1.57
N LYS A 62 -2.10 -19.71 2.87
CA LYS A 62 -2.06 -18.61 3.83
C LYS A 62 -0.65 -17.99 3.82
N LEU A 63 -0.59 -16.71 3.47
CA LEU A 63 0.63 -15.90 3.51
C LEU A 63 0.89 -15.40 4.94
N GLN A 64 2.16 -15.17 5.27
CA GLN A 64 2.58 -14.74 6.60
C GLN A 64 2.71 -13.21 6.68
N LYS A 65 3.23 -12.58 5.65
CA LYS A 65 3.59 -11.16 5.59
C LYS A 65 2.94 -10.41 4.43
N LEU A 66 2.88 -11.04 3.27
CA LEU A 66 2.33 -10.41 2.08
C LEU A 66 0.81 -10.43 2.08
N LEU A 67 0.24 -9.36 1.55
CA LEU A 67 -1.15 -9.34 1.11
C LEU A 67 -1.15 -9.37 -0.42
N HIS A 68 -2.07 -10.11 -1.01
CA HIS A 68 -2.14 -10.19 -2.47
C HIS A 68 -3.57 -10.12 -2.98
N ALA A 69 -3.74 -9.53 -4.13
CA ALA A 69 -4.97 -9.54 -4.88
C ALA A 69 -4.95 -10.74 -5.87
N PRO A 70 -6.13 -11.32 -6.16
CA PRO A 70 -7.47 -10.90 -5.74
C PRO A 70 -7.96 -11.50 -4.41
N PHE A 71 -7.09 -12.02 -3.54
CA PHE A 71 -7.50 -12.88 -2.42
C PHE A 71 -7.61 -12.15 -1.07
N THR A 72 -6.49 -11.58 -0.57
CA THR A 72 -6.44 -11.08 0.82
C THR A 72 -6.33 -9.57 0.92
N LEU A 73 -5.84 -8.89 -0.12
CA LEU A 73 -5.49 -7.47 -0.07
C LEU A 73 -6.69 -6.58 0.29
N HIS A 74 -7.79 -6.69 -0.45
CA HIS A 74 -8.98 -5.85 -0.24
C HIS A 74 -9.56 -6.02 1.17
N THR A 75 -9.79 -7.26 1.59
CA THR A 75 -10.37 -7.56 2.91
C THR A 75 -9.48 -7.03 4.04
N GLN A 76 -8.16 -7.14 3.89
CA GLN A 76 -7.24 -6.69 4.91
C GLN A 76 -7.14 -5.15 4.97
N LEU A 77 -7.24 -4.45 3.84
CA LEU A 77 -7.31 -2.99 3.83
C LEU A 77 -8.56 -2.48 4.57
N ILE A 78 -9.71 -3.09 4.31
CA ILE A 78 -10.96 -2.78 5.06
C ILE A 78 -10.76 -3.04 6.57
N ALA A 79 -10.10 -4.14 6.94
CA ALA A 79 -9.83 -4.44 8.34
C ALA A 79 -8.94 -3.37 9.00
N TYR A 80 -7.87 -2.94 8.34
CA TYR A 80 -6.99 -1.88 8.86
C TYR A 80 -7.71 -0.53 9.01
N ILE A 81 -8.57 -0.16 8.06
CA ILE A 81 -9.40 1.05 8.19
C ILE A 81 -10.33 0.94 9.41
N ASN A 82 -10.95 -0.23 9.62
CA ASN A 82 -11.82 -0.45 10.77
C ASN A 82 -11.04 -0.44 12.11
N GLU A 83 -9.81 -0.94 12.15
CA GLU A 83 -8.94 -0.84 13.34
C GLU A 83 -8.66 0.63 13.69
N GLU A 84 -8.39 1.51 12.70
CA GLU A 84 -8.22 2.95 12.94
C GLU A 84 -9.50 3.61 13.49
N ILE A 85 -10.67 3.16 13.05
CA ILE A 85 -11.96 3.60 13.59
C ILE A 85 -12.07 3.24 15.09
N GLU A 86 -11.71 2.02 15.44
CA GLU A 86 -11.76 1.58 16.85
C GLU A 86 -10.74 2.32 17.73
N PHE A 87 -9.55 2.61 17.20
CA PHE A 87 -8.57 3.46 17.90
C PHE A 87 -9.09 4.89 18.11
N ALA A 88 -9.73 5.49 17.11
CA ALA A 88 -10.31 6.82 17.23
C ALA A 88 -11.42 6.86 18.28
N LYS A 89 -12.35 5.89 18.27
CA LYS A 89 -13.42 5.76 19.28
C LYS A 89 -12.87 5.56 20.70
N ALA A 90 -11.74 4.88 20.82
CA ALA A 90 -11.08 4.66 22.11
C ALA A 90 -10.23 5.86 22.59
N GLY A 91 -10.26 7.01 21.87
CA GLY A 91 -9.50 8.22 22.21
C GLY A 91 -7.98 8.09 21.97
N LYS A 92 -7.54 7.05 21.25
CA LYS A 92 -6.10 6.83 20.92
C LYS A 92 -5.67 7.53 19.63
N GLY A 93 -6.58 8.30 19.02
CA GLY A 93 -6.39 8.88 17.70
C GLY A 93 -6.47 7.81 16.60
N GLY A 94 -6.80 8.23 15.39
CA GLY A 94 -6.76 7.41 14.19
C GLY A 94 -6.17 8.24 13.05
N HIS A 95 -5.28 7.66 12.25
CA HIS A 95 -4.67 8.38 11.16
C HIS A 95 -4.31 7.44 10.01
N ILE A 96 -4.84 7.74 8.84
CA ILE A 96 -4.62 6.99 7.60
C ILE A 96 -3.99 7.93 6.58
N ILE A 97 -2.90 7.51 5.96
CA ILE A 97 -2.35 8.18 4.77
C ILE A 97 -2.27 7.17 3.64
N VAL A 98 -2.86 7.49 2.50
CA VAL A 98 -2.84 6.62 1.32
C VAL A 98 -2.31 7.39 0.13
N LYS A 99 -1.22 6.90 -0.46
CA LYS A 99 -0.73 7.34 -1.76
C LYS A 99 -1.02 6.26 -2.79
N VAL A 100 -1.79 6.61 -3.82
CA VAL A 100 -2.17 5.72 -4.93
C VAL A 100 -2.31 6.53 -6.23
N ASN A 101 -2.32 5.85 -7.37
CA ASN A 101 -2.59 6.55 -8.62
C ASN A 101 -4.07 6.82 -8.82
N ALA A 102 -4.94 5.90 -8.36
CA ALA A 102 -6.39 6.04 -8.47
C ALA A 102 -7.12 5.40 -7.28
N LEU A 103 -8.24 6.02 -6.90
CA LEU A 103 -9.17 5.56 -5.87
C LEU A 103 -10.59 5.53 -6.47
N THR A 104 -11.10 4.36 -6.83
CA THR A 104 -12.43 4.17 -7.44
C THR A 104 -13.23 3.04 -6.82
N GLU A 105 -12.58 2.17 -6.01
CA GLU A 105 -13.26 1.02 -5.40
C GLU A 105 -14.21 1.50 -4.27
N ARG A 106 -15.47 1.13 -4.44
CA ARG A 106 -16.59 1.65 -3.65
C ARG A 106 -16.49 1.32 -2.16
N HIS A 107 -16.17 0.07 -1.82
CA HIS A 107 -16.17 -0.35 -0.40
C HIS A 107 -15.04 0.31 0.40
N LEU A 108 -13.87 0.53 -0.23
CA LEU A 108 -12.78 1.30 0.39
C LEU A 108 -13.17 2.77 0.58
N ILE A 109 -13.83 3.38 -0.40
CA ILE A 109 -14.36 4.75 -0.28
C ILE A 109 -15.37 4.84 0.87
N ASP A 110 -16.33 3.91 0.92
CA ASP A 110 -17.33 3.84 2.00
C ASP A 110 -16.68 3.65 3.38
N ALA A 111 -15.62 2.82 3.45
CA ALA A 111 -14.86 2.62 4.69
C ALA A 111 -14.11 3.89 5.13
N LEU A 112 -13.52 4.66 4.18
CA LEU A 112 -12.87 5.93 4.48
C LEU A 112 -13.86 6.99 4.96
N TYR A 113 -15.08 7.04 4.40
CA TYR A 113 -16.14 7.91 4.92
C TYR A 113 -16.52 7.55 6.35
N LYS A 114 -16.68 6.26 6.66
CA LYS A 114 -16.94 5.78 8.03
C LYS A 114 -15.78 6.16 8.97
N ALA A 115 -14.54 6.05 8.52
CA ALA A 115 -13.37 6.45 9.28
C ALA A 115 -13.38 7.95 9.59
N SER A 116 -13.66 8.79 8.60
CA SER A 116 -13.83 10.23 8.79
C SER A 116 -14.92 10.57 9.80
N HIS A 117 -16.08 9.93 9.68
CA HIS A 117 -17.19 10.12 10.61
C HIS A 117 -16.84 9.73 12.06
N ALA A 118 -15.98 8.73 12.24
CA ALA A 118 -15.47 8.31 13.53
C ALA A 118 -14.34 9.20 14.10
N GLY A 119 -13.93 10.25 13.39
CA GLY A 119 -12.86 11.17 13.79
C GLY A 119 -11.45 10.76 13.37
N VAL A 120 -11.30 9.75 12.51
CA VAL A 120 -10.00 9.38 11.93
C VAL A 120 -9.55 10.46 10.95
N LYS A 121 -8.32 10.96 11.10
CA LYS A 121 -7.68 11.83 10.10
C LYS A 121 -7.30 11.00 8.88
N VAL A 122 -7.76 11.40 7.69
CA VAL A 122 -7.46 10.70 6.43
C VAL A 122 -6.81 11.68 5.45
N GLU A 123 -5.63 11.34 4.99
CA GLU A 123 -4.86 12.14 4.02
C GLU A 123 -4.59 11.30 2.78
N LEU A 124 -5.13 11.72 1.64
CA LEU A 124 -5.05 10.99 0.39
C LEU A 124 -4.17 11.75 -0.62
N ILE A 125 -3.18 11.06 -1.18
CA ILE A 125 -2.31 11.56 -2.24
C ILE A 125 -2.65 10.75 -3.49
N ILE A 126 -3.48 11.33 -4.38
CA ILE A 126 -4.03 10.61 -5.54
C ILE A 126 -3.66 11.35 -6.82
N ARG A 127 -2.85 10.69 -7.65
CA ARG A 127 -2.33 11.30 -8.88
C ARG A 127 -3.40 11.55 -9.93
N SER A 128 -4.35 10.65 -10.10
CA SER A 128 -5.31 10.69 -11.21
C SER A 128 -6.77 10.64 -10.73
N THR A 129 -7.47 9.55 -10.96
CA THR A 129 -8.90 9.45 -10.68
C THR A 129 -9.19 9.26 -9.19
N CYS A 130 -10.03 10.13 -8.63
CA CYS A 130 -10.55 10.02 -7.28
C CYS A 130 -12.09 10.12 -7.32
N CYS A 131 -12.77 9.04 -6.92
CA CYS A 131 -14.24 9.03 -6.80
C CYS A 131 -14.73 9.42 -5.40
N LEU A 132 -13.83 9.70 -4.47
CA LEU A 132 -14.14 10.17 -3.13
C LEU A 132 -14.26 11.71 -3.14
N ARG A 133 -15.28 12.26 -2.48
CA ARG A 133 -15.45 13.71 -2.25
C ARG A 133 -14.94 14.06 -0.86
N PRO A 134 -13.84 14.85 -0.75
CA PRO A 134 -13.31 15.27 0.54
C PRO A 134 -14.07 16.47 1.12
N GLN A 135 -13.90 16.71 2.42
CA GLN A 135 -14.35 17.92 3.13
C GLN A 135 -15.84 18.24 3.01
N VAL A 136 -16.67 17.22 2.84
CA VAL A 136 -18.14 17.37 2.86
C VAL A 136 -18.62 17.29 4.30
N LYS A 137 -19.34 18.32 4.74
CA LYS A 137 -19.91 18.41 6.08
C LYS A 137 -20.79 17.19 6.43
N GLY A 138 -20.52 16.57 7.56
CA GLY A 138 -21.23 15.38 8.03
C GLY A 138 -20.87 14.08 7.32
N LEU A 139 -19.89 14.11 6.37
CA LEU A 139 -19.49 12.91 5.63
C LEU A 139 -17.97 12.71 5.63
N SER A 140 -17.21 13.70 5.19
CA SER A 140 -15.76 13.56 4.93
C SER A 140 -14.96 14.76 5.45
N GLU A 141 -15.39 15.36 6.54
CA GLU A 141 -14.76 16.55 7.15
C GLU A 141 -13.29 16.31 7.51
N ASN A 142 -12.94 15.07 7.87
CA ASN A 142 -11.58 14.68 8.26
C ASN A 142 -10.79 14.06 7.10
N ILE A 143 -11.27 14.15 5.86
CA ILE A 143 -10.57 13.66 4.67
C ILE A 143 -10.03 14.82 3.85
N THR A 144 -8.72 14.82 3.60
CA THR A 144 -8.08 15.70 2.62
C THR A 144 -7.59 14.89 1.43
N VAL A 145 -7.69 15.46 0.24
CA VAL A 145 -7.18 14.85 -1.00
C VAL A 145 -6.28 15.86 -1.68
N ARG A 146 -5.13 15.42 -2.13
CA ARG A 146 -4.25 16.21 -2.99
C ARG A 146 -3.69 15.35 -4.12
N SER A 147 -3.34 16.01 -5.21
CA SER A 147 -2.65 15.42 -6.35
C SER A 147 -1.27 16.05 -6.49
N ILE A 148 -0.29 15.29 -6.93
CA ILE A 148 1.06 15.78 -7.19
C ILE A 148 1.37 15.58 -8.67
N VAL A 149 1.78 16.68 -9.32
CA VAL A 149 2.21 16.70 -10.71
C VAL A 149 3.59 17.33 -10.78
N GLY A 150 4.60 16.55 -11.17
CA GLY A 150 5.98 17.00 -11.24
C GLY A 150 6.70 16.50 -12.48
N ARG A 151 8.03 16.58 -12.46
CA ARG A 151 8.88 16.12 -13.56
C ARG A 151 8.75 14.62 -13.83
N PHE A 152 8.61 13.83 -12.74
CA PHE A 152 8.44 12.37 -12.82
C PHE A 152 6.98 12.02 -12.61
N LEU A 153 6.57 10.89 -13.20
CA LEU A 153 5.26 10.33 -12.93
C LEU A 153 5.23 9.70 -11.54
N GLU A 154 4.40 10.26 -10.66
CA GLU A 154 4.19 9.73 -9.32
C GLU A 154 3.47 8.37 -9.40
N HIS A 155 4.20 7.29 -9.12
CA HIS A 155 3.72 5.94 -9.37
C HIS A 155 3.76 5.03 -8.14
N THR A 156 4.44 5.44 -7.08
CA THR A 156 4.48 4.68 -5.81
C THR A 156 3.08 4.54 -5.21
N ARG A 157 2.81 3.38 -4.62
CA ARG A 157 1.66 3.16 -3.76
C ARG A 157 2.16 2.86 -2.36
N VAL A 158 1.72 3.67 -1.41
CA VAL A 158 2.13 3.57 -0.01
C VAL A 158 0.90 3.75 0.88
N PHE A 159 0.73 2.84 1.83
CA PHE A 159 -0.37 2.86 2.79
C PHE A 159 0.21 2.97 4.20
N TYR A 160 -0.26 3.93 4.95
CA TYR A 160 0.10 4.17 6.35
C TYR A 160 -1.15 4.10 7.23
N PHE A 161 -1.03 3.40 8.34
CA PHE A 161 -2.01 3.32 9.40
C PHE A 161 -1.32 3.59 10.72
N ALA A 162 -1.85 4.50 11.55
CA ALA A 162 -1.26 4.88 12.83
C ALA A 162 -1.26 3.73 13.85
N ASN A 163 -2.28 2.86 13.78
CA ASN A 163 -2.37 1.61 14.55
C ASN A 163 -2.12 1.83 16.06
N GLY A 164 -2.76 2.84 16.63
CA GLY A 164 -2.66 3.13 18.05
C GLY A 164 -1.25 3.51 18.55
N GLY A 165 -0.38 3.98 17.65
CA GLY A 165 1.03 4.37 17.94
C GLY A 165 2.09 3.42 17.39
N GLU A 166 1.73 2.18 17.06
CA GLU A 166 2.58 1.16 16.44
C GLU A 166 2.41 1.15 14.92
N SER A 167 2.74 2.26 14.25
CA SER A 167 2.41 2.50 12.84
C SER A 167 2.77 1.34 11.91
N ARG A 168 1.84 1.02 11.01
CA ARG A 168 2.03 0.07 9.91
C ARG A 168 2.21 0.81 8.61
N VAL A 169 3.22 0.42 7.83
CA VAL A 169 3.48 0.96 6.51
C VAL A 169 3.61 -0.18 5.50
N TYR A 170 2.89 -0.04 4.41
CA TYR A 170 2.92 -0.97 3.30
C TYR A 170 3.28 -0.26 2.00
N CYS A 171 4.02 -0.94 1.14
CA CYS A 171 4.15 -0.58 -0.27
C CYS A 171 3.39 -1.59 -1.12
N SER A 172 2.81 -1.14 -2.24
CA SER A 172 1.97 -2.00 -3.08
C SER A 172 2.16 -1.74 -4.56
N SER A 173 1.88 -2.75 -5.37
CA SER A 173 1.71 -2.59 -6.82
C SER A 173 0.27 -2.22 -7.20
N ALA A 174 -0.70 -2.38 -6.29
CA ALA A 174 -2.12 -2.15 -6.52
C ALA A 174 -2.54 -0.71 -6.28
N ASP A 175 -3.32 -0.16 -7.20
CA ASP A 175 -4.21 0.97 -6.93
C ASP A 175 -5.48 0.51 -6.21
N TRP A 176 -6.23 1.43 -5.65
CA TRP A 176 -7.51 1.16 -5.01
C TRP A 176 -8.66 1.18 -6.03
N MET A 177 -8.57 0.27 -6.99
CA MET A 177 -9.51 0.09 -8.11
C MET A 177 -9.96 -1.36 -8.18
N ASP A 178 -11.21 -1.59 -8.63
CA ASP A 178 -11.79 -2.94 -8.78
C ASP A 178 -10.86 -3.88 -9.56
N ARG A 179 -10.34 -3.45 -10.71
CA ARG A 179 -9.45 -4.27 -11.54
C ARG A 179 -8.17 -4.71 -10.83
N ASN A 180 -7.58 -3.84 -9.97
CA ASN A 180 -6.37 -4.19 -9.22
C ASN A 180 -6.68 -5.13 -8.06
N LEU A 181 -7.81 -4.91 -7.38
CA LEU A 181 -8.14 -5.64 -6.15
C LEU A 181 -8.83 -6.99 -6.41
N PHE A 182 -9.53 -7.14 -7.55
CA PHE A 182 -10.35 -8.33 -7.82
C PHE A 182 -10.00 -9.10 -9.10
N SER A 183 -9.20 -8.52 -10.01
CA SER A 183 -8.94 -9.15 -11.33
C SER A 183 -7.47 -9.33 -11.67
N ARG A 184 -6.56 -8.62 -11.00
CA ARG A 184 -5.12 -8.69 -11.23
C ARG A 184 -4.41 -9.40 -10.09
N VAL A 185 -3.26 -9.97 -10.39
CA VAL A 185 -2.32 -10.41 -9.35
C VAL A 185 -1.47 -9.21 -8.94
N GLU A 186 -1.73 -8.70 -7.75
CA GLU A 186 -1.01 -7.59 -7.16
C GLU A 186 -0.44 -7.99 -5.80
N VAL A 187 0.63 -7.34 -5.38
CA VAL A 187 1.24 -7.59 -4.07
C VAL A 187 1.31 -6.32 -3.24
N CYS A 188 1.11 -6.49 -1.95
CA CYS A 188 1.28 -5.47 -0.94
C CYS A 188 2.18 -6.04 0.17
N PHE A 189 3.25 -5.34 0.49
CA PHE A 189 4.30 -5.83 1.37
C PHE A 189 4.59 -4.84 2.50
N PRO A 190 4.74 -5.34 3.74
CA PRO A 190 5.01 -4.51 4.90
C PRO A 190 6.45 -4.00 4.90
N ILE A 191 6.66 -2.83 5.47
CA ILE A 191 7.97 -2.25 5.73
C ILE A 191 8.27 -2.42 7.23
N ASP A 192 8.72 -3.62 7.62
CA ASP A 192 8.97 -3.95 9.02
C ASP A 192 10.22 -3.28 9.60
N ASN A 193 11.24 -3.02 8.77
CA ASN A 193 12.45 -2.35 9.22
C ASN A 193 12.15 -0.89 9.60
N GLY A 194 12.37 -0.54 10.87
CA GLY A 194 12.04 0.77 11.42
C GLY A 194 12.76 1.94 10.74
N HIS A 195 14.00 1.76 10.26
CA HIS A 195 14.72 2.79 9.52
C HIS A 195 14.09 3.02 8.14
N LEU A 196 13.82 1.95 7.39
CA LEU A 196 13.16 2.05 6.09
C LEU A 196 11.74 2.61 6.21
N ARG A 197 11.00 2.19 7.24
CA ARG A 197 9.65 2.69 7.52
C ARG A 197 9.65 4.20 7.74
N ARG A 198 10.54 4.73 8.57
CA ARG A 198 10.69 6.18 8.78
C ARG A 198 11.04 6.92 7.48
N ARG A 199 11.95 6.36 6.67
CA ARG A 199 12.29 6.95 5.36
C ARG A 199 11.10 7.01 4.42
N ILE A 200 10.29 5.94 4.33
CA ILE A 200 9.11 5.91 3.46
C ILE A 200 8.05 6.90 3.97
N ILE A 201 7.82 6.98 5.29
CA ILE A 201 6.90 7.97 5.86
C ILE A 201 7.36 9.39 5.47
N GLN A 202 8.63 9.71 5.69
CA GLN A 202 9.15 11.06 5.41
C GLN A 202 9.20 11.35 3.91
N GLN A 203 9.82 10.46 3.12
CA GLN A 203 10.11 10.72 1.70
C GLN A 203 8.94 10.36 0.78
N GLY A 204 8.15 9.37 1.15
CA GLY A 204 7.07 8.84 0.33
C GLY A 204 5.68 9.38 0.66
N LEU A 205 5.52 10.01 1.82
CA LEU A 205 4.24 10.56 2.27
C LEU A 205 4.40 12.01 2.73
N GLN A 206 5.18 12.29 3.78
CA GLN A 206 5.23 13.62 4.39
C GLN A 206 5.69 14.70 3.41
N ASN A 207 6.74 14.45 2.63
CA ASN A 207 7.22 15.41 1.64
C ASN A 207 6.13 15.80 0.62
N TYR A 208 5.23 14.87 0.28
CA TYR A 208 4.10 15.17 -0.60
C TYR A 208 2.98 15.92 0.11
N LEU A 209 2.78 15.64 1.41
CA LEU A 209 1.80 16.37 2.22
C LEU A 209 2.26 17.81 2.53
N ASP A 210 3.55 18.05 2.60
CA ASP A 210 4.15 19.36 2.85
C ASP A 210 4.38 20.17 1.54
N ASP A 211 4.26 19.52 0.37
CA ASP A 211 4.48 20.18 -0.92
C ASP A 211 3.41 21.25 -1.18
N ASN A 212 3.86 22.47 -1.40
CA ASN A 212 3.03 23.64 -1.74
C ASN A 212 3.36 24.22 -3.13
N GLN A 213 4.15 23.53 -3.94
CA GLN A 213 4.57 23.96 -5.27
C GLN A 213 3.94 23.11 -6.38
N GLN A 214 3.88 21.80 -6.20
CA GLN A 214 3.40 20.81 -7.17
C GLN A 214 2.13 20.08 -6.72
N ALA A 215 1.63 20.39 -5.50
CA ALA A 215 0.40 19.81 -4.95
C ALA A 215 -0.83 20.65 -5.31
N TRP A 216 -1.93 19.97 -5.66
CA TRP A 216 -3.23 20.55 -6.04
C TRP A 216 -4.34 19.94 -5.18
#